data_8fdc38486391d5ed4015697ffaeeca41
#
_entry.id   8fdc38486391d5ed4015697ffaeeca41
#
_cell.length_a   1.000
_cell.length_b   1.000
_cell.length_c   1.000
_cell.angle_alpha   90.00
_cell.angle_beta   90.00
_cell.angle_gamma   90.00
#
_symmetry.space_group_name_H-M   'P 1'
#
loop_
_entity.id
_entity.type
_entity.pdbx_description
1 polymer ?
#
loop_
_entity_poly.entity_id
_entity_poly.type
_entity_poly.pdbx_seq_one_letter_code
_entity_poly.pdbx_strand_id
1 'polypeptide(L)'
;MKSQIAKFISIFPIIIASNASANYADVKLTHIKPNKSEAQWIREKQVTPMYPVELAMKGVTGCGVFRVTVNESGNNDNIELVSSIPKKGIYKPAKKVIKKWKWKNASGQPNTIEQKLIRLDFCMGGKTQADSKARCEEQAKMQCRV
;
A
#
# COMPACT_ATOMS: atom_id res chain seq x y z
N MET A 1 11.44 54.60 -54.68
CA MET A 1 10.59 53.49 -54.24
C MET A 1 11.43 52.56 -53.34
N LYS A 2 11.26 52.61 -52.03
CA LYS A 2 11.99 51.76 -51.09
C LYS A 2 11.02 50.64 -50.63
N SER A 3 11.29 49.43 -51.08
CA SER A 3 10.53 48.24 -50.67
C SER A 3 11.00 47.82 -49.27
N GLN A 4 10.11 47.86 -48.29
CA GLN A 4 10.30 47.35 -46.96
C GLN A 4 9.87 45.87 -46.94
N ILE A 5 10.86 44.99 -46.85
CA ILE A 5 10.58 43.55 -46.66
C ILE A 5 10.43 43.31 -45.16
N ALA A 6 9.20 43.10 -44.73
CA ALA A 6 8.87 42.73 -43.37
C ALA A 6 9.26 41.24 -43.17
N LYS A 7 10.25 40.95 -42.32
CA LYS A 7 10.62 39.61 -41.90
C LYS A 7 9.62 39.17 -40.81
N PHE A 8 8.72 38.26 -41.13
CA PHE A 8 7.90 37.57 -40.14
C PHE A 8 8.77 36.54 -39.42
N ILE A 9 9.09 36.84 -38.17
CA ILE A 9 9.72 35.86 -37.28
C ILE A 9 8.59 34.97 -36.71
N SER A 10 8.48 33.76 -37.23
CA SER A 10 7.54 32.77 -36.72
C SER A 10 8.10 32.20 -35.43
N ILE A 11 7.54 32.60 -34.30
CA ILE A 11 7.86 32.03 -32.99
C ILE A 11 7.02 30.75 -32.86
N PHE A 12 7.65 29.60 -33.06
CA PHE A 12 7.05 28.30 -32.71
C PHE A 12 7.11 28.11 -31.21
N PRO A 13 5.96 27.89 -30.50
CA PRO A 13 6.00 27.54 -29.10
C PRO A 13 6.57 26.12 -28.95
N ILE A 14 7.69 26.00 -28.24
CA ILE A 14 8.23 24.72 -27.83
C ILE A 14 7.30 24.20 -26.73
N ILE A 15 6.45 23.24 -27.06
CA ILE A 15 5.66 22.48 -26.06
C ILE A 15 6.62 21.54 -25.38
N ILE A 16 7.08 21.88 -24.18
CA ILE A 16 7.80 20.98 -23.31
C ILE A 16 6.76 19.99 -22.77
N ALA A 17 6.68 18.80 -23.35
CA ALA A 17 5.92 17.70 -22.81
C ALA A 17 6.58 17.25 -21.51
N SER A 18 6.00 17.62 -20.37
CA SER A 18 6.38 17.12 -19.07
C SER A 18 6.01 15.63 -19.03
N ASN A 19 6.99 14.75 -19.13
CA ASN A 19 6.80 13.32 -18.89
C ASN A 19 6.51 13.14 -17.39
N ALA A 20 5.25 13.19 -17.00
CA ALA A 20 4.82 12.75 -15.68
C ALA A 20 5.03 11.23 -15.61
N SER A 21 6.11 10.79 -14.98
CA SER A 21 6.32 9.38 -14.69
C SER A 21 5.26 8.95 -13.69
N ALA A 22 4.31 8.11 -14.11
CA ALA A 22 3.35 7.50 -13.20
C ALA A 22 4.10 6.55 -12.27
N ASN A 23 4.07 6.82 -10.97
CA ASN A 23 4.61 5.92 -9.97
C ASN A 23 3.55 4.89 -9.63
N TYR A 24 3.71 3.67 -10.11
CA TYR A 24 2.87 2.54 -9.71
C TYR A 24 3.21 2.12 -8.28
N ALA A 25 2.18 1.74 -7.53
CA ALA A 25 2.30 1.32 -6.14
C ALA A 25 1.45 0.07 -5.89
N ASP A 26 1.93 -0.81 -5.04
CA ASP A 26 1.22 -2.00 -4.61
C ASP A 26 1.39 -2.23 -3.11
N VAL A 27 0.43 -2.93 -2.51
CA VAL A 27 0.49 -3.37 -1.11
C VAL A 27 0.24 -4.86 -1.05
N LYS A 28 1.22 -5.61 -0.57
CA LYS A 28 1.05 -7.04 -0.32
C LYS A 28 0.69 -7.28 1.14
N LEU A 29 -0.42 -7.98 1.36
CA LEU A 29 -0.81 -8.48 2.69
C LEU A 29 -0.41 -9.95 2.82
N THR A 30 0.36 -10.25 3.86
CA THR A 30 0.69 -11.63 4.26
C THR A 30 0.10 -11.91 5.63
N HIS A 31 -0.69 -12.98 5.75
CA HIS A 31 -1.17 -13.49 7.02
C HIS A 31 -0.09 -14.39 7.62
N ILE A 32 0.47 -14.00 8.78
CA ILE A 32 1.52 -14.75 9.46
C ILE A 32 0.88 -15.75 10.42
N LYS A 33 -0.07 -15.28 11.26
CA LYS A 33 -0.74 -16.12 12.26
C LYS A 33 -2.10 -15.51 12.65
N PRO A 34 -3.20 -16.31 12.68
CA PRO A 34 -3.27 -17.60 12.00
C PRO A 34 -3.06 -17.42 10.49
N ASN A 35 -2.69 -18.49 9.81
CA ASN A 35 -2.65 -18.45 8.35
C ASN A 35 -4.07 -18.33 7.80
N LYS A 36 -4.20 -17.99 6.51
CA LYS A 36 -5.52 -17.69 5.93
C LYS A 36 -6.51 -18.85 6.00
N SER A 37 -6.04 -20.09 5.96
CA SER A 37 -6.90 -21.29 6.01
C SER A 37 -7.36 -21.65 7.42
N GLU A 38 -6.64 -21.22 8.44
CA GLU A 38 -6.94 -21.49 9.85
C GLU A 38 -7.68 -20.35 10.53
N ALA A 39 -7.72 -19.17 9.90
CA ALA A 39 -8.32 -17.98 10.47
C ALA A 39 -9.84 -18.08 10.55
N GLN A 40 -10.40 -17.74 11.71
CA GLN A 40 -11.84 -17.55 11.87
C GLN A 40 -12.32 -16.35 11.08
N TRP A 41 -11.55 -15.26 11.14
CA TRP A 41 -11.89 -14.00 10.52
C TRP A 41 -11.08 -13.77 9.26
N ILE A 42 -11.74 -13.53 8.13
CA ILE A 42 -11.12 -13.11 6.87
C ILE A 42 -11.59 -11.70 6.53
N ARG A 43 -10.77 -10.93 5.81
CA ARG A 43 -11.20 -9.61 5.35
C ARG A 43 -12.45 -9.72 4.49
N GLU A 44 -13.43 -8.86 4.75
CA GLU A 44 -14.68 -8.85 3.99
C GLU A 44 -14.43 -8.56 2.50
N LYS A 45 -13.58 -7.60 2.21
CA LYS A 45 -13.13 -7.28 0.84
C LYS A 45 -11.78 -7.93 0.55
N GLN A 46 -11.76 -8.89 -0.35
CA GLN A 46 -10.54 -9.62 -0.76
C GLN A 46 -9.79 -8.92 -1.90
N VAL A 47 -9.62 -7.61 -1.80
CA VAL A 47 -8.85 -6.78 -2.73
C VAL A 47 -7.51 -6.38 -2.13
N THR A 48 -6.58 -5.94 -2.97
CA THR A 48 -5.32 -5.35 -2.52
C THR A 48 -5.58 -4.24 -1.50
N PRO A 49 -4.91 -4.24 -0.35
CA PRO A 49 -5.02 -3.15 0.61
C PRO A 49 -4.67 -1.80 -0.02
N MET A 50 -5.33 -0.76 0.46
CA MET A 50 -5.02 0.60 -0.01
C MET A 50 -3.62 1.02 0.44
N TYR A 51 -2.84 1.59 -0.47
CA TYR A 51 -1.57 2.25 -0.12
C TYR A 51 -1.90 3.49 0.73
N PRO A 52 -1.28 3.65 1.91
CA PRO A 52 -1.52 4.84 2.72
C PRO A 52 -1.09 6.11 1.97
N VAL A 53 -2.01 7.07 1.83
CA VAL A 53 -1.76 8.30 1.07
C VAL A 53 -0.51 9.05 1.56
N GLU A 54 -0.32 9.11 2.88
CA GLU A 54 0.85 9.79 3.47
C GLU A 54 2.18 9.13 3.07
N LEU A 55 2.20 7.80 2.92
CA LEU A 55 3.38 7.07 2.44
C LEU A 55 3.58 7.28 0.95
N ALA A 56 2.50 7.23 0.17
CA ALA A 56 2.55 7.42 -1.27
C ALA A 56 3.08 8.81 -1.63
N MET A 57 2.56 9.86 -0.99
CA MET A 57 3.00 11.24 -1.23
C MET A 57 4.47 11.48 -0.91
N LYS A 58 5.02 10.76 0.06
CA LYS A 58 6.43 10.86 0.46
C LYS A 58 7.34 9.86 -0.26
N GLY A 59 6.79 9.03 -1.14
CA GLY A 59 7.53 7.96 -1.80
C GLY A 59 8.11 6.92 -0.85
N VAL A 60 7.47 6.71 0.33
CA VAL A 60 7.96 5.78 1.34
C VAL A 60 7.53 4.36 0.99
N THR A 61 8.51 3.49 0.81
CA THR A 61 8.36 2.04 0.66
C THR A 61 8.87 1.35 1.92
N GLY A 62 8.58 0.07 2.05
CA GLY A 62 9.03 -0.72 3.20
C GLY A 62 7.98 -1.73 3.65
N CYS A 63 8.10 -2.17 4.89
CA CYS A 63 7.19 -3.17 5.45
C CYS A 63 6.83 -2.86 6.90
N GLY A 64 5.70 -3.41 7.33
CA GLY A 64 5.29 -3.38 8.72
C GLY A 64 4.63 -4.70 9.13
N VAL A 65 4.99 -5.21 10.31
CA VAL A 65 4.32 -6.33 10.95
C VAL A 65 3.43 -5.80 12.06
N PHE A 66 2.16 -6.18 12.02
CA PHE A 66 1.13 -5.67 12.93
C PHE A 66 0.44 -6.81 13.66
N ARG A 67 0.17 -6.60 14.95
CA ARG A 67 -0.76 -7.40 15.72
C ARG A 67 -2.12 -6.70 15.67
N VAL A 68 -3.13 -7.41 15.18
CA VAL A 68 -4.48 -6.87 15.03
C VAL A 68 -5.45 -7.74 15.83
N THR A 69 -6.20 -7.15 16.74
CA THR A 69 -7.27 -7.84 17.47
C THR A 69 -8.58 -7.59 16.76
N VAL A 70 -9.22 -8.66 16.29
CA VAL A 70 -10.55 -8.62 15.69
C VAL A 70 -11.56 -9.05 16.76
N ASN A 71 -12.55 -8.21 17.02
CA ASN A 71 -13.58 -8.51 18.00
C ASN A 71 -14.70 -9.38 17.42
N GLU A 72 -15.64 -9.80 18.27
CA GLU A 72 -16.78 -10.66 17.92
C GLU A 72 -17.73 -10.04 16.89
N SER A 73 -17.65 -8.73 16.67
CA SER A 73 -18.42 -8.02 15.64
C SER A 73 -17.67 -7.87 14.31
N GLY A 74 -16.45 -8.41 14.19
CA GLY A 74 -15.62 -8.28 12.98
C GLY A 74 -15.00 -6.90 12.80
N ASN A 75 -14.79 -6.16 13.88
CA ASN A 75 -14.09 -4.87 13.88
C ASN A 75 -12.70 -5.00 14.50
N ASN A 76 -11.82 -4.05 14.16
CA ASN A 76 -10.51 -3.96 14.79
C ASN A 76 -10.60 -3.21 16.11
N ASP A 77 -10.30 -3.87 17.23
CA ASP A 77 -10.25 -3.24 18.55
C ASP A 77 -8.87 -2.68 18.85
N ASN A 78 -7.82 -3.40 18.50
CA ASN A 78 -6.45 -2.98 18.73
C ASN A 78 -5.58 -3.27 17.51
N ILE A 79 -4.65 -2.34 17.22
CA ILE A 79 -3.67 -2.45 16.14
C ILE A 79 -2.34 -1.98 16.69
N GLU A 80 -1.40 -2.91 16.85
CA GLU A 80 -0.06 -2.67 17.37
C GLU A 80 1.00 -2.91 16.30
N LEU A 81 2.02 -2.07 16.28
CA LEU A 81 3.22 -2.32 15.46
C LEU A 81 4.16 -3.26 16.20
N VAL A 82 4.51 -4.37 15.55
CA VAL A 82 5.51 -5.32 16.06
C VAL A 82 6.91 -4.95 15.54
N SER A 83 7.01 -4.67 14.25
CA SER A 83 8.26 -4.24 13.60
C SER A 83 7.97 -3.50 12.30
N SER A 84 8.90 -2.67 11.85
CA SER A 84 8.79 -2.02 10.54
C SER A 84 10.16 -1.61 9.99
N ILE A 85 10.23 -1.53 8.67
CA ILE A 85 11.32 -0.91 7.93
C ILE A 85 10.69 0.09 6.96
N PRO A 86 10.99 1.40 7.08
CA PRO A 86 11.79 2.05 8.12
C PRO A 86 11.12 1.96 9.51
N LYS A 87 11.91 2.11 10.57
CA LYS A 87 11.41 2.07 11.98
C LYS A 87 10.34 3.13 12.26
N LYS A 88 10.43 4.27 11.61
CA LYS A 88 9.51 5.40 11.79
C LYS A 88 8.74 5.65 10.50
N GLY A 89 7.54 6.18 10.66
CA GLY A 89 6.72 6.63 9.53
C GLY A 89 5.69 5.62 9.03
N ILE A 90 5.91 4.31 9.17
CA ILE A 90 4.99 3.25 8.69
C ILE A 90 3.73 3.14 9.56
N TYR A 91 3.88 3.17 10.88
CA TYR A 91 2.82 2.77 11.81
C TYR A 91 1.53 3.59 11.67
N LYS A 92 1.62 4.91 11.83
CA LYS A 92 0.41 5.76 11.83
C LYS A 92 -0.37 5.68 10.51
N PRO A 93 0.27 5.82 9.34
CA PRO A 93 -0.44 5.71 8.07
C PRO A 93 -1.03 4.32 7.83
N ALA A 94 -0.29 3.25 8.11
CA ALA A 94 -0.77 1.88 7.97
C ALA A 94 -1.95 1.58 8.91
N LYS A 95 -1.87 2.01 10.17
CA LYS A 95 -2.95 1.86 11.15
C LYS A 95 -4.25 2.49 10.67
N LYS A 96 -4.20 3.67 10.03
CA LYS A 96 -5.39 4.32 9.45
C LYS A 96 -6.08 3.46 8.40
N VAL A 97 -5.31 2.75 7.59
CA VAL A 97 -5.84 1.84 6.56
C VAL A 97 -6.39 0.58 7.19
N ILE A 98 -5.63 -0.08 8.09
CA ILE A 98 -6.05 -1.30 8.77
C ILE A 98 -7.34 -1.06 9.58
N LYS A 99 -7.45 0.08 10.26
CA LYS A 99 -8.63 0.42 11.06
C LYS A 99 -9.94 0.42 10.27
N LYS A 100 -9.89 0.67 8.98
CA LYS A 100 -11.06 0.68 8.09
C LYS A 100 -11.48 -0.71 7.62
N TRP A 101 -10.66 -1.74 7.85
CA TRP A 101 -10.99 -3.09 7.42
C TRP A 101 -12.12 -3.65 8.26
N LYS A 102 -12.98 -4.39 7.57
CA LYS A 102 -14.03 -5.21 8.17
C LYS A 102 -13.69 -6.68 7.94
N TRP A 103 -14.05 -7.50 8.91
CA TRP A 103 -13.80 -8.91 8.90
C TRP A 103 -15.10 -9.66 8.92
N LYS A 104 -15.17 -10.78 8.23
CA LYS A 104 -16.29 -11.71 8.26
C LYS A 104 -15.84 -13.06 8.78
N ASN A 105 -16.68 -13.71 9.55
CA ASN A 105 -16.44 -15.06 10.03
C ASN A 105 -16.54 -16.03 8.85
N ALA A 106 -15.47 -16.79 8.60
CA ALA A 106 -15.38 -17.79 7.55
C ALA A 106 -15.32 -19.22 8.09
N SER A 107 -15.30 -19.39 9.43
CA SER A 107 -15.12 -20.69 10.07
C SER A 107 -16.39 -21.50 10.23
N GLY A 108 -17.57 -20.83 10.17
CA GLY A 108 -18.85 -21.46 10.53
C GLY A 108 -19.02 -21.70 12.03
N GLN A 109 -18.06 -21.33 12.86
CA GLN A 109 -18.12 -21.41 14.31
C GLN A 109 -18.63 -20.11 14.91
N PRO A 110 -19.10 -20.10 16.19
CA PRO A 110 -19.49 -18.88 16.87
C PRO A 110 -18.38 -17.82 16.84
N ASN A 111 -18.78 -16.57 16.76
CA ASN A 111 -17.85 -15.44 16.74
C ASN A 111 -17.06 -15.36 18.05
N THR A 112 -15.74 -15.32 17.93
CA THR A 112 -14.82 -15.12 19.06
C THR A 112 -13.78 -14.05 18.71
N ILE A 113 -13.14 -13.52 19.72
CA ILE A 113 -12.01 -12.59 19.52
C ILE A 113 -10.84 -13.38 18.92
N GLU A 114 -10.24 -12.83 17.87
CA GLU A 114 -9.05 -13.40 17.23
C GLU A 114 -7.91 -12.39 17.15
N GLN A 115 -6.75 -12.79 17.62
CA GLN A 115 -5.52 -12.02 17.37
C GLN A 115 -4.87 -12.47 16.07
N LYS A 116 -4.58 -11.50 15.21
CA LYS A 116 -3.89 -11.72 13.95
C LYS A 116 -2.50 -11.08 13.98
N LEU A 117 -1.53 -11.83 13.49
CA LEU A 117 -0.23 -11.27 13.11
C LEU A 117 -0.20 -11.17 11.58
N ILE A 118 -0.10 -9.96 11.06
CA ILE A 118 -0.11 -9.70 9.64
C ILE A 118 1.10 -8.86 9.24
N ARG A 119 1.54 -9.01 8.01
CA ARG A 119 2.57 -8.18 7.40
C ARG A 119 1.99 -7.42 6.21
N LEU A 120 2.32 -6.15 6.12
CA LEU A 120 2.09 -5.32 4.94
C LEU A 120 3.43 -4.92 4.34
N ASP A 121 3.57 -5.16 3.05
CA ASP A 121 4.67 -4.68 2.23
C ASP A 121 4.15 -3.55 1.34
N PHE A 122 4.81 -2.40 1.39
CA PHE A 122 4.50 -1.20 0.63
C PHE A 122 5.56 -1.01 -0.45
N CYS A 123 5.19 -1.16 -1.71
CA CYS A 123 6.12 -1.17 -2.82
C CYS A 123 5.72 -0.14 -3.88
N MET A 124 6.70 0.51 -4.45
CA MET A 124 6.48 1.57 -5.41
C MET A 124 7.51 1.49 -6.53
N GLY A 125 7.13 1.95 -7.71
CA GLY A 125 7.99 2.03 -8.87
C GLY A 125 7.72 0.94 -9.90
N GLY A 126 8.47 0.99 -10.99
CA GLY A 126 8.24 0.19 -12.18
C GLY A 126 7.49 0.97 -13.26
N LYS A 127 7.34 0.35 -14.42
CA LYS A 127 6.65 0.94 -15.58
C LYS A 127 5.18 0.56 -15.65
N THR A 128 4.78 -0.45 -14.87
CA THR A 128 3.42 -1.01 -14.83
C THR A 128 3.02 -1.37 -13.41
N GLN A 129 1.73 -1.62 -13.20
CA GLN A 129 1.22 -2.14 -11.92
C GLN A 129 1.80 -3.54 -11.63
N ALA A 130 2.02 -4.36 -12.67
CA ALA A 130 2.65 -5.66 -12.52
C ALA A 130 4.08 -5.58 -11.98
N ASP A 131 4.85 -4.56 -12.38
CA ASP A 131 6.20 -4.34 -11.86
C ASP A 131 6.18 -4.01 -10.37
N SER A 132 5.27 -3.15 -9.93
CA SER A 132 5.08 -2.81 -8.52
C SER A 132 4.70 -4.04 -7.68
N LYS A 133 3.80 -4.86 -8.21
CA LYS A 133 3.39 -6.13 -7.58
C LYS A 133 4.57 -7.08 -7.46
N ALA A 134 5.36 -7.27 -8.52
CA ALA A 134 6.56 -8.12 -8.50
C ALA A 134 7.58 -7.64 -7.46
N ARG A 135 7.77 -6.33 -7.32
CA ARG A 135 8.61 -5.74 -6.26
C ARG A 135 8.12 -6.13 -4.87
N CYS A 136 6.82 -6.11 -4.62
CA CYS A 136 6.25 -6.54 -3.35
C CYS A 136 6.43 -8.03 -3.08
N GLU A 137 6.35 -8.88 -4.10
CA GLU A 137 6.62 -10.31 -3.95
C GLU A 137 8.07 -10.57 -3.51
N GLU A 138 9.04 -9.87 -4.08
CA GLU A 138 10.45 -9.98 -3.68
C GLU A 138 10.69 -9.39 -2.30
N GLN A 139 10.13 -8.21 -2.00
CA GLN A 139 10.27 -7.58 -0.69
C GLN A 139 9.71 -8.44 0.43
N ALA A 140 8.59 -9.12 0.20
CA ALA A 140 7.94 -9.98 1.19
C ALA A 140 8.79 -11.18 1.63
N LYS A 141 9.80 -11.57 0.84
CA LYS A 141 10.76 -12.61 1.18
C LYS A 141 11.85 -12.13 2.16
N MET A 142 12.04 -10.83 2.29
CA MET A 142 13.04 -10.24 3.16
C MET A 142 12.51 -10.06 4.58
N GLN A 143 13.41 -9.97 5.56
CA GLN A 143 13.01 -9.70 6.94
C GLN A 143 12.45 -8.28 7.08
N CYS A 144 11.34 -8.14 7.83
CA CYS A 144 10.75 -6.86 8.19
C CYS A 144 11.05 -6.51 9.65
N ARG A 145 12.32 -6.51 10.01
CA ARG A 145 12.80 -6.07 11.32
C ARG A 145 14.17 -5.41 11.19
N VAL A 146 14.42 -4.50 12.06
CA VAL A 146 15.70 -3.77 12.20
C VAL A 146 16.37 -4.24 13.49
#